data_fb2ab5a338c2c2dc98a86c248e71c54f
#
_entry.id   fb2ab5a338c2c2dc98a86c248e71c54f
#
_cell.length_a   1.000
_cell.length_b   1.000
_cell.length_c   1.000
_cell.angle_alpha   90.00
_cell.angle_beta   90.00
_cell.angle_gamma   90.00
#
_symmetry.space_group_name_H-M   'P 1'
#
loop_
_entity.id
_entity.type
_entity.pdbx_description
1 polymer ?
#
loop_
_entity_poly.entity_id
_entity_poly.type
_entity_poly.pdbx_seq_one_letter_code
_entity_poly.pdbx_strand_id
1 'polypeptide(L)' 'MLKWIDTLDIAIELYEKHPEIDPQWVNFMDLRQLVIELEGFSDDPEKSNEKILESIQLNWIKEKE' A
#
# COMPACT_ATOMS: atom_id res chain seq x y z
N MET A 1 -3.21 -8.22 -11.87
CA MET A 1 -3.19 -8.53 -10.42
C MET A 1 -2.02 -7.83 -9.76
N LEU A 2 -2.27 -7.29 -8.57
CA LEU A 2 -1.23 -6.54 -7.86
C LEU A 2 -0.33 -7.46 -7.05
N LYS A 3 0.94 -7.20 -7.15
CA LYS A 3 1.96 -7.89 -6.36
C LYS A 3 2.74 -6.86 -5.56
N TRP A 4 3.49 -7.30 -4.57
CA TRP A 4 4.24 -6.39 -3.70
C TRP A 4 5.15 -5.43 -4.47
N ILE A 5 5.71 -5.88 -5.59
CA ILE A 5 6.61 -5.02 -6.38
C ILE A 5 5.87 -3.91 -7.13
N ASP A 6 4.55 -4.00 -7.25
CA ASP A 6 3.74 -2.97 -7.93
C ASP A 6 3.41 -1.84 -6.96
N THR A 7 4.44 -1.22 -6.40
CA THR A 7 4.26 -0.25 -5.30
C THR A 7 3.46 0.97 -5.70
N LEU A 8 3.65 1.47 -6.92
CA LEU A 8 2.88 2.63 -7.38
C LEU A 8 1.41 2.28 -7.58
N ASP A 9 1.15 1.16 -8.25
CA ASP A 9 -0.24 0.74 -8.50
C ASP A 9 -0.97 0.44 -7.19
N ILE A 10 -0.27 -0.17 -6.23
CA ILE A 10 -0.84 -0.41 -4.91
C ILE A 10 -1.19 0.91 -4.23
N ALA A 11 -0.29 1.89 -4.31
CA ALA A 11 -0.51 3.20 -3.70
C ALA A 11 -1.74 3.89 -4.30
N ILE A 12 -1.90 3.81 -5.62
CA ILE A 12 -3.05 4.39 -6.30
C ILE A 12 -4.35 3.73 -5.82
N GLU A 13 -4.33 2.40 -5.70
CA GLU A 13 -5.50 1.68 -5.20
C GLU A 13 -5.84 2.05 -3.77
N LEU A 14 -4.83 2.20 -2.91
CA LEU A 14 -5.03 2.62 -1.53
C LEU A 14 -5.62 4.03 -1.49
N TYR A 15 -5.13 4.91 -2.33
CA TYR A 15 -5.65 6.28 -2.41
C TYR A 15 -7.13 6.28 -2.77
N GLU A 16 -7.51 5.45 -3.73
CA GLU A 16 -8.90 5.40 -4.20
C GLU A 16 -9.83 4.72 -3.20
N LYS A 17 -9.35 3.68 -2.54
CA LYS A 17 -10.18 2.91 -1.60
C LYS A 17 -10.28 3.54 -0.22
N HIS A 18 -9.26 4.26 0.20
CA HIS A 18 -9.18 4.80 1.55
C HIS A 18 -8.85 6.29 1.54
N PRO A 19 -9.71 7.12 0.94
CA PRO A 19 -9.44 8.56 0.87
C PRO A 19 -9.42 9.24 2.24
N GLU A 20 -10.02 8.61 3.24
CA GLU A 20 -10.10 9.16 4.60
C GLU A 20 -8.83 8.89 5.41
N ILE A 21 -7.96 8.01 4.95
CA ILE A 21 -6.74 7.65 5.69
C ILE A 21 -5.58 8.55 5.27
N ASP A 22 -4.85 9.07 6.26
CA ASP A 22 -3.64 9.84 6.00
C ASP A 22 -2.44 8.88 6.00
N PRO A 23 -1.80 8.66 4.85
CA PRO A 23 -0.70 7.70 4.77
C PRO A 23 0.51 8.04 5.62
N GLN A 24 0.68 9.31 6.01
CA GLN A 24 1.78 9.70 6.88
C GLN A 24 1.69 9.05 8.27
N TRP A 25 0.49 8.71 8.70
CA TRP A 25 0.25 8.22 10.05
C TRP A 25 -0.05 6.74 10.12
N VAL A 26 0.02 6.03 8.99
CA VAL A 26 -0.21 4.59 8.95
C VAL A 26 1.09 3.87 9.28
N ASN A 27 1.05 2.97 10.28
CA ASN A 27 2.23 2.16 10.57
C ASN A 27 2.32 0.98 9.60
N PHE A 28 3.47 0.32 9.55
CA PHE A 28 3.70 -0.73 8.56
C PHE A 28 2.82 -1.95 8.76
N MET A 29 2.45 -2.27 9.99
CA MET A 29 1.53 -3.39 10.23
C MET A 29 0.17 -3.13 9.62
N ASP A 30 -0.36 -1.93 9.84
CA ASP A 30 -1.64 -1.55 9.28
C ASP A 30 -1.56 -1.41 7.77
N LEU A 31 -0.48 -0.84 7.28
CA LEU A 31 -0.28 -0.69 5.83
C LEU A 31 -0.27 -2.05 5.13
N ARG A 32 0.47 -3.00 5.69
CA ARG A 32 0.53 -4.34 5.16
C ARG A 32 -0.86 -4.98 5.08
N GLN A 33 -1.64 -4.81 6.14
CA GLN A 33 -2.98 -5.35 6.18
C GLN A 33 -3.89 -4.70 5.15
N LEU A 34 -3.80 -3.39 5.00
CA LEU A 34 -4.57 -2.67 3.98
C LEU A 34 -4.27 -3.18 2.58
N VAL A 35 -2.99 -3.43 2.30
CA VAL A 35 -2.58 -3.93 0.98
C VAL A 35 -3.13 -5.34 0.74
N ILE A 36 -3.00 -6.21 1.72
CA ILE A 36 -3.47 -7.58 1.60
C ILE A 36 -4.97 -7.63 1.32
N GLU A 37 -5.71 -6.69 1.88
CA GLU A 37 -7.17 -6.64 1.72
C GLU A 37 -7.63 -6.03 0.40
N LEU A 38 -6.71 -5.46 -0.38
CA LEU A 38 -7.09 -4.93 -1.68
C LEU A 38 -7.58 -6.04 -2.60
N GLU A 39 -8.69 -5.78 -3.27
CA GLU A 39 -9.35 -6.78 -4.10
C GLU A 39 -8.44 -7.34 -5.18
N GLY A 40 -7.63 -6.50 -5.79
CA GLY A 40 -6.75 -6.90 -6.87
C GLY A 40 -5.40 -7.47 -6.42
N PHE A 41 -5.15 -7.50 -5.11
CA PHE A 41 -3.87 -7.96 -4.60
C PHE A 41 -3.82 -9.50 -4.61
N SER A 42 -2.75 -10.04 -5.20
CA SER A 42 -2.60 -11.49 -5.32
C SER A 42 -1.12 -11.87 -5.22
N ASP A 43 -0.58 -11.77 -4.01
CA ASP A 43 0.80 -12.16 -3.75
C ASP A 43 0.87 -12.77 -2.36
N ASP A 44 2.00 -13.36 -2.04
CA ASP A 44 2.26 -13.96 -0.74
C ASP A 44 2.34 -12.85 0.32
N PRO A 45 1.45 -12.85 1.34
CA PRO A 45 1.50 -11.81 2.38
C PRO A 45 2.82 -11.76 3.13
N GLU A 46 3.59 -12.85 3.12
CA GLU A 46 4.85 -12.91 3.84
C GLU A 46 6.03 -12.33 3.05
N LYS A 47 5.82 -11.97 1.79
CA LYS A 47 6.89 -11.46 0.93
C LYS A 47 7.13 -9.96 1.05
N SER A 48 6.35 -9.26 1.87
CA SER A 48 6.58 -7.84 2.08
C SER A 48 7.83 -7.62 2.93
N ASN A 49 8.44 -6.45 2.78
CA ASN A 49 9.54 -6.02 3.63
C ASN A 49 9.42 -4.51 3.85
N GLU A 50 10.27 -3.98 4.73
CA GLU A 50 10.21 -2.56 5.07
C GLU A 50 10.41 -1.65 3.86
N LYS A 51 11.32 -2.01 2.97
CA LYS A 51 11.59 -1.21 1.77
C LYS A 51 10.37 -1.12 0.87
N ILE A 52 9.70 -2.24 0.68
CA ILE A 52 8.49 -2.27 -0.15
C ILE A 52 7.39 -1.44 0.49
N LEU A 53 7.16 -1.65 1.79
CA LEU A 53 6.13 -0.90 2.51
C LEU A 53 6.43 0.60 2.52
N GLU A 54 7.69 0.97 2.71
CA GLU A 54 8.10 2.37 2.65
C GLU A 54 7.82 2.97 1.28
N SER A 55 8.15 2.25 0.20
CA SER A 55 7.87 2.71 -1.16
C SER A 55 6.38 2.92 -1.39
N ILE A 56 5.56 1.99 -0.93
CA ILE A 56 4.11 2.11 -1.06
C ILE A 56 3.63 3.34 -0.30
N GLN A 57 4.10 3.52 0.93
CA GLN A 57 3.70 4.66 1.74
C GLN A 57 4.08 5.99 1.09
N LEU A 58 5.31 6.10 0.59
CA LEU A 58 5.77 7.32 -0.06
C LEU A 58 4.98 7.61 -1.32
N ASN A 59 4.71 6.60 -2.12
CA ASN A 59 3.89 6.78 -3.33
C ASN A 59 2.47 7.20 -2.97
N TRP A 60 1.91 6.63 -1.91
CA TRP A 60 0.58 6.98 -1.44
C TRP A 60 0.53 8.44 -0.97
N ILE A 61 1.54 8.86 -0.20
CA ILE A 61 1.64 10.26 0.23
C ILE A 61 1.66 11.19 -0.99
N LYS A 62 2.44 10.84 -1.99
CA LYS A 62 2.51 11.65 -3.21
C LYS A 62 1.18 11.73 -3.94
N GLU A 63 0.45 10.63 -3.98
CA GLU A 63 -0.86 10.63 -4.64
C GLU A 63 -1.85 11.57 -3.94
N LYS A 64 -1.72 11.73 -2.64
CA LYS A 64 -2.60 12.61 -1.87
C LYS A 64 -2.22 14.08 -1.97
N GLU A 65 -1.00 14.37 -2.38
CA GLU A 65 -0.59 15.73 -2.61
C GLU A 65 -1.24 16.27 -3.89
#